data_0547eb51a2b9b40165c67d6b8ac8503f
#
_entry.id   0547eb51a2b9b40165c67d6b8ac8503f
#
_cell.length_a   1.000
_cell.length_b   1.000
_cell.length_c   1.000
_cell.angle_alpha   90.00
_cell.angle_beta   90.00
_cell.angle_gamma   90.00
#
_symmetry.space_group_name_H-M   'P 1'
#
loop_
_entity.id
_entity.type
_entity.pdbx_description
1 polymer ?
#
loop_
_entity_poly.entity_id
_entity_poly.type
_entity_poly.pdbx_seq_one_letter_code
_entity_poly.pdbx_strand_id
1 'polypeptide(L)'
;MSEPNADDGSASEHPGFTAPATDPWRGLRGVMAGTLILEVIVMVLTFPIVANVGSGLTLWSGLYLGVLTVGLILAAGMQGRPQAMQIDIGLQVLVIVGGLFHWSIAVVGVIFLFVWLYIRYIRADVARRMREGRLAGQEPIDP
;
A
#
# COMPACT_ATOMS: atom_id res chain seq x y z
N MET A 1 12.83 8.38 -39.93
CA MET A 1 12.79 9.36 -38.87
C MET A 1 11.76 9.00 -37.85
N SER A 2 12.22 8.72 -36.65
CA SER A 2 11.32 8.31 -35.61
C SER A 2 10.56 9.50 -35.06
N GLU A 3 9.27 9.41 -35.10
CA GLU A 3 8.44 10.38 -34.45
C GLU A 3 8.66 10.31 -32.93
N PRO A 4 8.89 11.43 -32.29
CA PRO A 4 8.84 11.42 -30.87
C PRO A 4 7.45 11.00 -30.46
N ASN A 5 7.36 10.04 -29.58
CA ASN A 5 6.10 9.57 -29.12
C ASN A 5 5.35 10.71 -28.45
N ALA A 6 4.44 11.29 -29.21
CA ALA A 6 3.60 12.36 -28.71
C ALA A 6 2.71 11.87 -27.57
N ASP A 7 2.61 10.56 -27.43
CA ASP A 7 1.77 9.95 -26.40
C ASP A 7 2.49 9.72 -25.09
N ASP A 8 3.68 10.26 -24.96
CA ASP A 8 4.36 10.15 -23.70
C ASP A 8 3.70 11.08 -22.68
N GLY A 9 2.52 10.69 -22.22
CA GLY A 9 1.75 11.41 -21.25
C GLY A 9 2.52 11.66 -19.96
N SER A 10 3.57 10.89 -19.73
CA SER A 10 4.43 11.09 -18.57
C SER A 10 5.18 12.41 -18.63
N ALA A 11 5.51 12.87 -19.83
CA ALA A 11 6.22 14.15 -20.01
C ALA A 11 5.35 15.34 -19.61
N SER A 12 4.03 15.24 -19.81
CA SER A 12 3.12 16.33 -19.47
C SER A 12 2.79 16.41 -17.99
N GLU A 13 3.03 15.33 -17.25
CA GLU A 13 2.74 15.27 -15.82
C GLU A 13 3.83 15.93 -14.96
N HIS A 14 4.98 16.19 -15.55
CA HIS A 14 6.14 16.70 -14.83
C HIS A 14 6.69 17.93 -15.54
N PRO A 15 5.95 19.06 -15.48
CA PRO A 15 6.41 20.29 -16.15
C PRO A 15 7.74 20.75 -15.59
N GLY A 16 8.66 21.07 -16.47
CA GLY A 16 9.99 21.56 -16.11
C GLY A 16 11.09 20.50 -16.08
N PHE A 17 10.72 19.21 -16.04
CA PHE A 17 11.71 18.13 -15.99
C PHE A 17 11.29 16.96 -16.84
N THR A 18 12.26 16.22 -17.36
CA THR A 18 12.01 14.96 -18.06
C THR A 18 11.59 13.87 -17.09
N ALA A 19 11.02 12.79 -17.62
CA ALA A 19 10.67 11.63 -16.80
C ALA A 19 11.92 11.01 -16.18
N PRO A 20 11.85 10.46 -14.96
CA PRO A 20 12.97 9.76 -14.36
C PRO A 20 13.33 8.50 -15.15
N ALA A 21 14.58 8.06 -15.01
CA ALA A 21 15.10 6.89 -15.71
C ALA A 21 14.33 5.61 -15.35
N THR A 22 13.85 5.52 -14.12
CA THR A 22 13.05 4.40 -13.63
C THR A 22 11.73 4.95 -13.09
N ASP A 23 10.61 4.30 -13.44
CA ASP A 23 9.31 4.70 -12.93
C ASP A 23 9.23 4.36 -11.42
N PRO A 24 9.22 5.37 -10.53
CA PRO A 24 9.16 5.13 -9.10
C PRO A 24 7.82 4.57 -8.64
N TRP A 25 6.75 4.85 -9.38
CA TRP A 25 5.41 4.38 -9.03
C TRP A 25 5.27 2.87 -9.20
N ARG A 26 5.98 2.30 -10.16
CA ARG A 26 6.00 0.86 -10.38
C ARG A 26 6.61 0.13 -9.19
N GLY A 27 7.75 0.62 -8.70
CA GLY A 27 8.38 0.07 -7.50
C GLY A 27 7.50 0.23 -6.26
N LEU A 28 6.88 1.40 -6.12
CA LEU A 28 5.99 1.67 -4.99
C LEU A 28 4.78 0.75 -4.97
N ARG A 29 4.16 0.49 -6.13
CA ARG A 29 3.05 -0.47 -6.22
C ARG A 29 3.48 -1.86 -5.82
N GLY A 30 4.70 -2.27 -6.19
CA GLY A 30 5.27 -3.54 -5.76
C GLY A 30 5.44 -3.62 -4.26
N VAL A 31 5.93 -2.55 -3.62
CA VAL A 31 6.06 -2.48 -2.17
C VAL A 31 4.69 -2.55 -1.48
N MET A 32 3.71 -1.84 -1.99
CA MET A 32 2.35 -1.86 -1.44
C MET A 32 1.73 -3.25 -1.53
N ALA A 33 1.84 -3.90 -2.69
CA ALA A 33 1.33 -5.25 -2.88
C ALA A 33 2.06 -6.25 -1.97
N GLY A 34 3.38 -6.14 -1.87
CA GLY A 34 4.18 -6.99 -0.98
C GLY A 34 3.82 -6.82 0.48
N THR A 35 3.56 -5.58 0.91
CA THR A 35 3.12 -5.29 2.29
C THR A 35 1.76 -5.93 2.57
N LEU A 36 0.82 -5.86 1.65
CA LEU A 36 -0.48 -6.51 1.82
C LEU A 36 -0.36 -8.02 1.88
N ILE A 37 0.47 -8.61 1.03
CA ILE A 37 0.71 -10.06 1.06
C ILE A 37 1.29 -10.45 2.42
N LEU A 38 2.26 -9.70 2.92
CA LEU A 38 2.84 -9.93 4.23
C LEU A 38 1.77 -9.81 5.32
N GLU A 39 0.92 -8.81 5.23
CA GLU A 39 -0.16 -8.61 6.19
C GLU A 39 -1.15 -9.78 6.16
N VAL A 40 -1.49 -10.30 4.96
CA VAL A 40 -2.32 -11.49 4.82
C VAL A 40 -1.69 -12.69 5.55
N ILE A 41 -0.39 -12.91 5.37
CA ILE A 41 0.32 -14.00 6.03
C ILE A 41 0.22 -13.85 7.55
N VAL A 42 0.46 -12.64 8.06
CA VAL A 42 0.38 -12.37 9.51
C VAL A 42 -1.06 -12.57 10.01
N MET A 43 -2.06 -12.14 9.24
CA MET A 43 -3.46 -12.34 9.61
C MET A 43 -3.82 -13.82 9.67
N VAL A 44 -3.37 -14.63 8.72
CA VAL A 44 -3.57 -16.08 8.74
C VAL A 44 -2.93 -16.69 9.99
N LEU A 45 -1.72 -16.23 10.35
CA LEU A 45 -1.04 -16.69 11.57
C LEU A 45 -1.75 -16.23 12.86
N THR A 46 -2.56 -15.18 12.77
CA THR A 46 -3.35 -14.70 13.91
C THR A 46 -4.47 -15.69 14.28
N PHE A 47 -5.00 -16.46 13.32
CA PHE A 47 -6.07 -17.42 13.59
C PHE A 47 -5.73 -18.41 14.71
N PRO A 48 -4.61 -19.16 14.65
CA PRO A 48 -4.26 -20.08 15.73
C PRO A 48 -3.98 -19.36 17.05
N ILE A 49 -3.47 -18.13 17.00
CA ILE A 49 -3.24 -17.34 18.22
C ILE A 49 -4.58 -17.04 18.88
N VAL A 50 -5.54 -16.51 18.14
CA VAL A 50 -6.86 -16.17 18.67
C VAL A 50 -7.59 -17.45 19.13
N ALA A 51 -7.41 -18.56 18.42
CA ALA A 51 -8.05 -19.83 18.77
C ALA A 51 -7.56 -20.41 20.11
N ASN A 52 -6.29 -20.15 20.47
CA ASN A 52 -5.65 -20.80 21.62
C ASN A 52 -5.36 -19.86 22.78
N VAL A 53 -5.52 -18.57 22.61
CA VAL A 53 -5.19 -17.56 23.63
C VAL A 53 -6.45 -16.75 23.98
N GLY A 54 -6.70 -16.61 25.27
CA GLY A 54 -7.83 -15.85 25.77
C GLY A 54 -9.16 -16.60 25.67
N SER A 55 -10.20 -15.95 25.18
CA SER A 55 -11.54 -16.54 25.07
C SER A 55 -11.70 -17.54 23.93
N GLY A 56 -10.66 -17.69 23.10
CA GLY A 56 -10.70 -18.54 21.93
C GLY A 56 -11.39 -17.91 20.74
N LEU A 57 -11.45 -18.67 19.65
CA LEU A 57 -12.05 -18.24 18.40
C LEU A 57 -13.57 -18.39 18.50
N THR A 58 -14.29 -17.28 18.40
CA THR A 58 -15.75 -17.29 18.33
C THR A 58 -16.19 -17.21 16.86
N LEU A 59 -17.48 -17.52 16.61
CA LEU A 59 -18.03 -17.38 15.25
C LEU A 59 -17.84 -15.95 14.71
N TRP A 60 -18.06 -14.96 15.55
CA TRP A 60 -17.96 -13.54 15.14
C TRP A 60 -16.53 -13.13 14.88
N SER A 61 -15.60 -13.50 15.77
CA SER A 61 -14.17 -13.15 15.57
C SER A 61 -13.58 -13.89 14.37
N GLY A 62 -13.94 -15.16 14.19
CA GLY A 62 -13.51 -15.94 13.03
C GLY A 62 -14.04 -15.38 11.73
N LEU A 63 -15.33 -15.00 11.69
CA LEU A 63 -15.94 -14.39 10.53
C LEU A 63 -15.29 -13.03 10.21
N TYR A 64 -15.08 -12.21 11.23
CA TYR A 64 -14.43 -10.90 11.09
C TYR A 64 -13.03 -11.04 10.51
N LEU A 65 -12.19 -11.90 11.09
CA LEU A 65 -10.84 -12.18 10.60
C LEU A 65 -10.86 -12.70 9.16
N GLY A 66 -11.79 -13.61 8.86
CA GLY A 66 -11.92 -14.17 7.51
C GLY A 66 -12.27 -13.12 6.48
N VAL A 67 -13.23 -12.26 6.77
CA VAL A 67 -13.63 -11.16 5.88
C VAL A 67 -12.50 -10.18 5.69
N LEU A 68 -11.77 -9.82 6.76
CA LEU A 68 -10.61 -8.94 6.66
C LEU A 68 -9.51 -9.55 5.79
N THR A 69 -9.22 -10.84 5.99
CA THR A 69 -8.18 -11.54 5.23
C THR A 69 -8.52 -11.55 3.73
N VAL A 70 -9.77 -11.85 3.39
CA VAL A 70 -10.24 -11.79 2.00
C VAL A 70 -10.15 -10.38 1.45
N GLY A 71 -10.54 -9.38 2.25
CA GLY A 71 -10.42 -7.96 1.86
C GLY A 71 -8.99 -7.55 1.55
N LEU A 72 -8.04 -8.00 2.36
CA LEU A 72 -6.61 -7.73 2.14
C LEU A 72 -6.09 -8.41 0.86
N ILE A 73 -6.53 -9.64 0.59
CA ILE A 73 -6.15 -10.35 -0.65
C ILE A 73 -6.69 -9.61 -1.87
N LEU A 74 -7.95 -9.18 -1.83
CA LEU A 74 -8.55 -8.41 -2.91
C LEU A 74 -7.85 -7.06 -3.09
N ALA A 75 -7.52 -6.39 -2.00
CA ALA A 75 -6.80 -5.13 -2.05
C ALA A 75 -5.41 -5.30 -2.66
N ALA A 76 -4.71 -6.40 -2.36
CA ALA A 76 -3.41 -6.70 -2.97
C ALA A 76 -3.49 -6.79 -4.50
N GLY A 77 -4.60 -7.34 -5.03
CA GLY A 77 -4.85 -7.38 -6.46
C GLY A 77 -5.23 -6.03 -7.08
N MET A 78 -5.64 -5.07 -6.25
CA MET A 78 -6.14 -3.78 -6.72
C MET A 78 -5.11 -2.64 -6.63
N GLN A 79 -3.84 -2.96 -6.39
CA GLN A 79 -2.81 -1.92 -6.15
C GLN A 79 -2.52 -1.02 -7.35
N GLY A 80 -2.92 -1.43 -8.55
CA GLY A 80 -2.82 -0.58 -9.74
C GLY A 80 -3.87 0.53 -9.84
N ARG A 81 -4.87 0.54 -8.96
CA ARG A 81 -5.95 1.52 -9.01
C ARG A 81 -5.61 2.79 -8.25
N PRO A 82 -6.13 3.97 -8.68
CA PRO A 82 -5.82 5.22 -7.98
C PRO A 82 -6.36 5.28 -6.55
N GLN A 83 -7.34 4.47 -6.22
CA GLN A 83 -7.96 4.43 -4.89
C GLN A 83 -7.31 3.41 -3.96
N ALA A 84 -6.28 2.69 -4.42
CA ALA A 84 -5.65 1.61 -3.66
C ALA A 84 -5.20 2.06 -2.26
N MET A 85 -4.52 3.20 -2.17
CA MET A 85 -4.02 3.71 -0.89
C MET A 85 -5.16 3.98 0.11
N GLN A 86 -6.27 4.52 -0.36
CA GLN A 86 -7.43 4.79 0.50
C GLN A 86 -8.07 3.50 0.99
N ILE A 87 -8.18 2.50 0.11
CA ILE A 87 -8.71 1.18 0.44
C ILE A 87 -7.81 0.51 1.47
N ASP A 88 -6.50 0.58 1.29
CA ASP A 88 -5.53 -0.04 2.18
C ASP A 88 -5.58 0.57 3.59
N ILE A 89 -5.64 1.90 3.66
CA ILE A 89 -5.76 2.59 4.95
C ILE A 89 -7.10 2.29 5.62
N GLY A 90 -8.18 2.24 4.84
CA GLY A 90 -9.51 1.87 5.36
C GLY A 90 -9.52 0.44 5.93
N LEU A 91 -8.92 -0.50 5.24
CA LEU A 91 -8.76 -1.87 5.73
C LEU A 91 -7.93 -1.90 7.02
N GLN A 92 -6.89 -1.06 7.09
CA GLN A 92 -6.03 -0.98 8.27
C GLN A 92 -6.82 -0.52 9.50
N VAL A 93 -7.69 0.45 9.34
CA VAL A 93 -8.59 0.89 10.42
C VAL A 93 -9.49 -0.26 10.87
N LEU A 94 -10.03 -1.04 9.93
CA LEU A 94 -10.85 -2.21 10.25
C LEU A 94 -10.05 -3.27 11.00
N VAL A 95 -8.78 -3.49 10.65
CA VAL A 95 -7.93 -4.42 11.40
C VAL A 95 -7.76 -3.96 12.84
N ILE A 96 -7.54 -2.66 13.07
CA ILE A 96 -7.41 -2.11 14.42
C ILE A 96 -8.71 -2.28 15.21
N VAL A 97 -9.85 -2.03 14.59
CA VAL A 97 -11.18 -2.25 15.21
C VAL A 97 -11.36 -3.71 15.60
N GLY A 98 -10.74 -4.64 14.89
CA GLY A 98 -10.71 -6.06 15.25
C GLY A 98 -10.12 -6.34 16.62
N GLY A 99 -9.35 -5.40 17.18
CA GLY A 99 -8.86 -5.48 18.55
C GLY A 99 -9.96 -5.54 19.60
N LEU A 100 -11.19 -5.17 19.24
CA LEU A 100 -12.36 -5.36 20.12
C LEU A 100 -12.66 -6.84 20.38
N PHE A 101 -12.27 -7.71 19.45
CA PHE A 101 -12.42 -9.16 19.59
C PHE A 101 -11.22 -9.78 20.27
N HIS A 102 -10.02 -9.33 19.93
CA HIS A 102 -8.80 -9.85 20.52
C HIS A 102 -7.67 -8.82 20.37
N TRP A 103 -6.96 -8.56 21.47
CA TRP A 103 -5.91 -7.54 21.53
C TRP A 103 -4.78 -7.77 20.51
N SER A 104 -4.47 -9.04 20.19
CA SER A 104 -3.40 -9.34 19.23
C SER A 104 -3.72 -8.82 17.82
N ILE A 105 -5.01 -8.76 17.45
CA ILE A 105 -5.44 -8.18 16.18
C ILE A 105 -5.15 -6.69 16.16
N ALA A 106 -5.39 -6.00 17.27
CA ALA A 106 -5.08 -4.58 17.38
C ALA A 106 -3.58 -4.32 17.27
N VAL A 107 -2.74 -5.17 17.89
CA VAL A 107 -1.28 -5.04 17.79
C VAL A 107 -0.81 -5.15 16.35
N VAL A 108 -1.30 -6.17 15.63
CA VAL A 108 -1.00 -6.34 14.20
C VAL A 108 -1.44 -5.09 13.42
N GLY A 109 -2.66 -4.63 13.68
CA GLY A 109 -3.20 -3.44 13.02
C GLY A 109 -2.34 -2.20 13.24
N VAL A 110 -1.90 -1.96 14.46
CA VAL A 110 -1.06 -0.79 14.78
C VAL A 110 0.30 -0.88 14.08
N ILE A 111 0.94 -2.06 14.11
CA ILE A 111 2.23 -2.26 13.44
C ILE A 111 2.10 -1.94 11.94
N PHE A 112 1.11 -2.52 11.28
CA PHE A 112 0.92 -2.29 9.85
C PHE A 112 0.46 -0.86 9.55
N LEU A 113 -0.27 -0.22 10.46
CA LEU A 113 -0.61 1.19 10.30
C LEU A 113 0.65 2.04 10.19
N PHE A 114 1.66 1.82 11.05
CA PHE A 114 2.93 2.53 10.93
C PHE A 114 3.62 2.25 9.59
N VAL A 115 3.58 1.01 9.11
CA VAL A 115 4.13 0.67 7.80
C VAL A 115 3.40 1.43 6.70
N TRP A 116 2.06 1.49 6.74
CA TRP A 116 1.27 2.20 5.74
C TRP A 116 1.47 3.71 5.78
N LEU A 117 1.60 4.29 6.97
CA LEU A 117 1.92 5.71 7.11
C LEU A 117 3.31 6.02 6.54
N TYR A 118 4.28 5.12 6.73
CA TYR A 118 5.60 5.25 6.16
C TYR A 118 5.57 5.15 4.63
N ILE A 119 4.81 4.21 4.08
CA ILE A 119 4.63 4.09 2.62
C ILE A 119 3.99 5.37 2.06
N ARG A 120 3.00 5.90 2.73
CA ARG A 120 2.36 7.17 2.34
C ARG A 120 3.35 8.32 2.35
N TYR A 121 4.20 8.37 3.35
CA TYR A 121 5.27 9.36 3.44
C TYR A 121 6.23 9.23 2.26
N ILE A 122 6.68 8.02 1.95
CA ILE A 122 7.57 7.78 0.81
C ILE A 122 6.91 8.21 -0.49
N ARG A 123 5.64 7.90 -0.67
CA ARG A 123 4.88 8.29 -1.85
C ARG A 123 4.86 9.80 -2.03
N ALA A 124 4.61 10.53 -0.95
CA ALA A 124 4.63 12.00 -0.97
C ALA A 124 6.02 12.55 -1.25
N ASP A 125 7.06 11.95 -0.66
CA ASP A 125 8.45 12.34 -0.87
C ASP A 125 8.91 12.12 -2.30
N VAL A 126 8.58 10.96 -2.89
CA VAL A 126 8.89 10.65 -4.29
C VAL A 126 8.18 11.64 -5.22
N ALA A 127 6.91 11.94 -4.97
CA ALA A 127 6.17 12.90 -5.77
C ALA A 127 6.81 14.29 -5.72
N ARG A 128 7.25 14.71 -4.55
CA ARG A 128 7.96 15.98 -4.37
C ARG A 128 9.28 16.00 -5.12
N ARG A 129 10.09 14.95 -4.97
CA ARG A 129 11.38 14.85 -5.67
C ARG A 129 11.22 14.85 -7.18
N MET A 130 10.16 14.20 -7.66
CA MET A 130 9.86 14.19 -9.09
C MET A 130 9.54 15.59 -9.60
N ARG A 131 8.74 16.37 -8.86
CA ARG A 131 8.42 17.74 -9.23
C ARG A 131 9.67 18.66 -9.20
N GLU A 132 10.61 18.39 -8.32
CA GLU A 132 11.85 19.12 -8.17
C GLU A 132 12.96 18.65 -9.11
N GLY A 133 12.71 17.58 -9.89
CA GLY A 133 13.71 17.03 -10.81
C GLY A 133 14.87 16.32 -10.13
N ARG A 134 14.68 15.82 -8.91
CA ARG A 134 15.73 15.24 -8.08
C ARG A 134 15.87 13.74 -8.21
N LEU A 135 15.03 13.10 -9.04
CA LEU A 135 15.17 11.67 -9.30
C LEU A 135 16.21 11.41 -10.39
N ALA A 136 16.84 10.23 -10.30
CA ALA A 136 17.86 9.85 -11.28
C ALA A 136 17.29 9.87 -12.70
N GLY A 137 18.03 10.43 -13.62
CA GLY A 137 17.66 10.54 -15.03
C GLY A 137 16.79 11.73 -15.38
N GLN A 138 16.34 12.51 -14.41
CA GLN A 138 15.59 13.74 -14.69
C GLN A 138 16.53 14.87 -15.10
N GLU A 139 16.15 15.60 -16.15
CA GLU A 139 16.87 16.78 -16.63
C GLU A 139 15.88 17.92 -16.83
N PRO A 140 16.32 19.18 -16.66
CA PRO A 140 15.46 20.32 -16.94
C PRO A 140 15.02 20.31 -18.40
N ILE A 141 13.77 20.62 -18.65
CA ILE A 141 13.27 20.83 -19.99
C ILE A 141 13.58 22.26 -20.41
N ASP A 142 14.35 22.42 -21.49
CA ASP A 142 14.66 23.73 -22.01
C ASP A 142 13.40 24.42 -22.54
N PRO A 143 13.23 25.73 -22.26
CA PRO A 143 12.10 26.49 -22.76
C PRO A 143 12.09 26.63 -24.28
#